data_60d53b45bae36fafe6ae0e9f8dc1a965
#
_entry.id   60d53b45bae36fafe6ae0e9f8dc1a965
#
_cell.length_a   1.000
_cell.length_b   1.000
_cell.length_c   1.000
_cell.angle_alpha   90.00
_cell.angle_beta   90.00
_cell.angle_gamma   90.00
#
_symmetry.space_group_name_H-M   'P 1'
#
loop_
_entity.id
_entity.type
_entity.pdbx_description
1 polymer ?
#
loop_
_entity_poly.entity_id
_entity_poly.type
_entity_poly.pdbx_seq_one_letter_code
_entity_poly.pdbx_strand_id
1 'polypeptide(L)'
;MAYITSRIDNDDAYHLTYIEKIQDYIQTMDQVKPCILSFEKGMQYAVDTQKLYAYSYLENHFTSMISTKGSQYQFIYQINHARVLEHAEEIELKCIKEELPMWLEIVHDTNYINRIKSEKEDWIPEEDSKKILMDFGITP
;
A
#
# COMPACT_ATOMS: atom_id res chain seq x y z
N MET A 1 16.48 8.42 -17.04
CA MET A 1 15.40 7.42 -17.04
C MET A 1 15.13 7.05 -15.59
N ALA A 2 13.88 7.10 -15.19
CA ALA A 2 13.42 6.66 -13.86
C ALA A 2 12.58 5.38 -14.00
N TYR A 3 12.61 4.55 -12.98
CA TYR A 3 11.83 3.31 -12.89
C TYR A 3 10.95 3.38 -11.67
N ILE A 4 9.76 2.79 -11.75
CA ILE A 4 8.85 2.62 -10.61
C ILE A 4 8.69 1.13 -10.40
N THR A 5 8.90 0.69 -9.18
CA THR A 5 8.64 -0.69 -8.76
C THR A 5 7.72 -0.66 -7.56
N SER A 6 6.69 -1.48 -7.57
CA SER A 6 5.70 -1.57 -6.50
C SER A 6 5.71 -2.98 -5.89
N ARG A 7 5.49 -3.06 -4.59
CA ARG A 7 5.45 -4.30 -3.84
C ARG A 7 3.99 -4.67 -3.58
N ILE A 8 3.64 -5.89 -3.93
CA ILE A 8 2.37 -6.52 -3.58
C ILE A 8 2.63 -7.99 -3.25
N ASP A 9 2.00 -8.50 -2.22
CA ASP A 9 1.99 -9.92 -1.91
C ASP A 9 0.89 -10.61 -2.74
N ASN A 10 0.98 -11.92 -2.93
CA ASN A 10 0.16 -12.64 -3.89
C ASN A 10 -1.32 -12.79 -3.50
N ASP A 11 -1.65 -12.55 -2.25
CA ASP A 11 -3.00 -12.60 -1.68
C ASP A 11 -3.63 -11.22 -1.44
N ASP A 12 -2.86 -10.15 -1.60
CA ASP A 12 -3.27 -8.77 -1.36
C ASP A 12 -3.74 -8.05 -2.63
N ALA A 13 -4.29 -6.83 -2.48
CA ALA A 13 -4.75 -6.03 -3.62
C ALA A 13 -4.41 -4.55 -3.51
N TYR A 14 -4.26 -3.92 -4.68
CA TYR A 14 -4.25 -2.48 -4.84
C TYR A 14 -5.62 -1.97 -5.27
N HIS A 15 -5.95 -0.75 -4.84
CA HIS A 15 -7.06 0.00 -5.44
C HIS A 15 -6.84 0.16 -6.95
N LEU A 16 -7.91 0.08 -7.74
CA LEU A 16 -7.83 0.12 -9.21
C LEU A 16 -7.08 1.36 -9.76
N THR A 17 -7.08 2.46 -9.02
CA THR A 17 -6.35 3.70 -9.40
C THR A 17 -4.98 3.84 -8.74
N TYR A 18 -4.48 2.84 -8.03
CA TYR A 18 -3.22 2.93 -7.27
C TYR A 18 -2.04 3.41 -8.13
N ILE A 19 -1.84 2.78 -9.29
CA ILE A 19 -0.72 3.13 -10.19
C ILE A 19 -0.92 4.52 -10.80
N GLU A 20 -2.15 4.87 -11.17
CA GLU A 20 -2.48 6.21 -11.68
C GLU A 20 -2.11 7.28 -10.65
N LYS A 21 -2.49 7.11 -9.39
CA LYS A 21 -2.15 8.06 -8.31
C LYS A 21 -0.64 8.22 -8.09
N ILE A 22 0.13 7.15 -8.22
CA ILE A 22 1.59 7.23 -8.19
C ILE A 22 2.11 8.04 -9.38
N GLN A 23 1.61 7.80 -10.58
CA GLN A 23 2.01 8.51 -11.79
C GLN A 23 1.67 9.99 -11.69
N ASP A 24 0.46 10.33 -11.23
CA ASP A 24 0.03 11.72 -11.01
C ASP A 24 0.95 12.42 -10.01
N TYR A 25 1.27 11.77 -8.91
CA TYR A 25 2.17 12.33 -7.91
C TYR A 25 3.57 12.62 -8.49
N ILE A 26 4.11 11.72 -9.29
CA ILE A 26 5.42 11.90 -9.93
C ILE A 26 5.42 13.09 -10.89
N GLN A 27 4.30 13.35 -11.58
CA GLN A 27 4.17 14.51 -12.46
C GLN A 27 4.19 15.85 -11.70
N THR A 28 3.92 15.86 -10.40
CA THR A 28 4.03 17.05 -9.57
C THR A 28 5.46 17.35 -9.11
N MET A 29 6.39 16.44 -9.34
CA MET A 29 7.79 16.62 -8.92
C MET A 29 8.56 17.50 -9.91
N ASP A 30 9.17 18.59 -9.44
CA ASP A 30 10.08 19.39 -10.26
C ASP A 30 11.28 18.59 -10.77
N GLN A 31 11.76 17.68 -9.93
CA GLN A 31 12.81 16.71 -10.25
C GLN A 31 12.48 15.34 -9.68
N VAL A 32 12.52 14.34 -10.53
CA VAL A 32 12.33 12.94 -10.11
C VAL A 32 13.62 12.47 -9.41
N LYS A 33 13.50 12.25 -8.10
CA LYS A 33 14.58 11.75 -7.26
C LYS A 33 14.21 10.37 -6.70
N PRO A 34 15.20 9.52 -6.41
CA PRO A 34 14.94 8.24 -5.73
C PRO A 34 14.22 8.45 -4.41
N CYS A 35 13.10 7.79 -4.23
CA CYS A 35 12.34 7.82 -2.98
C CYS A 35 11.38 6.62 -2.90
N ILE A 36 10.91 6.33 -1.69
CA ILE A 36 9.83 5.39 -1.44
C ILE A 36 8.53 6.17 -1.34
N LEU A 37 7.49 5.68 -2.00
CA LEU A 37 6.14 6.23 -1.97
C LEU A 37 5.23 5.29 -1.19
N SER A 38 4.40 5.83 -0.32
CA SER A 38 3.39 5.08 0.43
C SER A 38 2.08 5.85 0.49
N PHE A 39 0.98 5.11 0.52
CA PHE A 39 -0.34 5.62 0.90
C PHE A 39 -0.66 5.14 2.31
N GLU A 40 -1.00 6.05 3.20
CA GLU A 40 -1.29 5.73 4.59
C GLU A 40 -2.59 4.91 4.75
N LYS A 41 -3.64 5.29 4.00
CA LYS A 41 -4.97 4.69 4.11
C LYS A 41 -5.09 3.40 3.31
N GLY A 42 -5.56 2.37 3.96
CA GLY A 42 -5.86 1.07 3.39
C GLY A 42 -6.97 0.36 4.14
N MET A 43 -7.10 -0.93 3.88
CA MET A 43 -8.11 -1.79 4.48
C MET A 43 -7.50 -3.13 4.86
N GLN A 44 -8.14 -3.81 5.83
CA GLN A 44 -7.92 -5.23 6.12
C GLN A 44 -9.22 -6.01 5.90
N TYR A 45 -9.16 -7.10 5.15
CA TYR A 45 -10.29 -7.99 4.93
C TYR A 45 -10.06 -9.35 5.58
N ALA A 46 -10.89 -9.68 6.57
CA ALA A 46 -10.88 -10.99 7.24
C ALA A 46 -11.73 -11.98 6.45
N VAL A 47 -11.10 -12.95 5.82
CA VAL A 47 -11.76 -13.93 4.93
C VAL A 47 -12.72 -14.82 5.72
N ASP A 48 -12.35 -15.27 6.89
CA ASP A 48 -13.12 -16.17 7.76
C ASP A 48 -14.43 -15.55 8.25
N THR A 49 -14.42 -14.26 8.55
CA THR A 49 -15.60 -13.51 9.02
C THR A 49 -16.27 -12.68 7.93
N GLN A 50 -15.66 -12.58 6.76
CA GLN A 50 -16.08 -11.72 5.64
C GLN A 50 -16.26 -10.25 6.04
N LYS A 51 -15.42 -9.77 6.95
CA LYS A 51 -15.46 -8.40 7.46
C LYS A 51 -14.33 -7.55 6.92
N LEU A 52 -14.67 -6.33 6.57
CA LEU A 52 -13.75 -5.30 6.12
C LEU A 52 -13.53 -4.26 7.23
N TYR A 53 -12.29 -3.87 7.44
CA TYR A 53 -11.88 -2.89 8.44
C TYR A 53 -11.06 -1.78 7.81
N ALA A 54 -11.35 -0.52 8.18
CA ALA A 54 -10.45 0.58 7.85
C ALA A 54 -9.12 0.39 8.61
N TYR A 55 -8.01 0.62 7.90
CA TYR A 55 -6.69 0.51 8.50
C TYR A 55 -5.74 1.54 7.90
N SER A 56 -5.11 2.33 8.75
CA SER A 56 -4.15 3.36 8.33
C SER A 56 -2.78 3.07 8.92
N TYR A 57 -1.79 2.92 8.04
CA TYR A 57 -0.42 2.67 8.44
C TYR A 57 0.56 3.14 7.36
N LEU A 58 1.37 4.13 7.65
CA LEU A 58 2.28 4.74 6.66
C LEU A 58 3.39 3.78 6.22
N GLU A 59 3.92 3.00 7.16
CA GLU A 59 5.02 2.05 6.92
C GLU A 59 4.50 0.68 6.45
N ASN A 60 3.35 0.67 5.78
CA ASN A 60 2.77 -0.56 5.26
C ASN A 60 3.67 -1.22 4.19
N HIS A 61 3.39 -2.47 3.87
CA HIS A 61 4.18 -3.22 2.90
C HIS A 61 3.77 -2.96 1.44
N PHE A 62 2.74 -2.14 1.20
CA PHE A 62 2.27 -1.74 -0.12
C PHE A 62 2.99 -0.50 -0.66
N THR A 63 4.30 -0.48 -0.54
CA THR A 63 5.11 0.66 -0.97
C THR A 63 5.57 0.55 -2.41
N SER A 64 5.81 1.70 -3.02
CA SER A 64 6.43 1.80 -4.33
C SER A 64 7.75 2.56 -4.22
N MET A 65 8.69 2.26 -5.09
CA MET A 65 9.98 2.95 -5.13
C MET A 65 10.18 3.59 -6.50
N ILE A 66 10.59 4.85 -6.48
CA ILE A 66 11.18 5.51 -7.63
C ILE A 66 12.70 5.29 -7.54
N SER A 67 13.29 4.76 -8.60
CA SER A 67 14.72 4.64 -8.75
C SER A 67 15.18 5.27 -10.06
N THR A 68 16.43 5.74 -10.09
CA THR A 68 17.08 6.30 -11.28
C THR A 68 18.34 5.52 -11.58
N LYS A 69 18.91 5.71 -12.78
CA LYS A 69 20.18 5.08 -13.12
C LYS A 69 21.28 5.53 -12.14
N GLY A 70 21.87 4.57 -11.46
CA GLY A 70 22.91 4.81 -10.44
C GLY A 70 22.39 4.97 -9.02
N SER A 71 21.07 4.84 -8.78
CA SER A 71 20.52 4.76 -7.42
C SER A 71 21.10 3.55 -6.68
N GLN A 72 21.32 3.71 -5.37
CA GLN A 72 21.76 2.61 -4.48
C GLN A 72 20.76 1.45 -4.50
N TYR A 73 19.47 1.75 -4.46
CA TYR A 73 18.38 0.79 -4.57
C TYR A 73 17.76 0.90 -5.97
N GLN A 74 17.56 -0.22 -6.64
CA GLN A 74 17.00 -0.30 -7.99
C GLN A 74 15.53 -0.74 -7.98
N PHE A 75 15.09 -1.46 -6.95
CA PHE A 75 13.70 -1.94 -6.80
C PHE A 75 13.33 -2.13 -5.34
N ILE A 76 12.03 -1.98 -5.06
CA ILE A 76 11.47 -1.92 -3.70
C ILE A 76 11.77 -3.17 -2.84
N TYR A 77 11.90 -4.35 -3.44
CA TYR A 77 12.20 -5.58 -2.69
C TYR A 77 13.63 -5.65 -2.13
N GLN A 78 14.52 -4.73 -2.50
CA GLN A 78 15.85 -4.61 -1.88
C GLN A 78 15.78 -4.01 -0.47
N ILE A 79 14.66 -3.38 -0.10
CA ILE A 79 14.43 -2.81 1.22
C ILE A 79 13.41 -3.67 1.96
N ASN A 80 13.75 -4.09 3.19
CA ASN A 80 12.80 -4.76 4.04
C ASN A 80 11.70 -3.77 4.46
N HIS A 81 10.44 -4.04 4.12
CA HIS A 81 9.31 -3.15 4.42
C HIS A 81 9.13 -2.90 5.94
N ALA A 82 9.42 -3.90 6.78
CA ALA A 82 9.35 -3.74 8.23
C ALA A 82 10.45 -2.82 8.80
N ARG A 83 11.39 -2.40 7.97
CA ARG A 83 12.56 -1.58 8.33
C ARG A 83 12.76 -0.38 7.42
N VAL A 84 11.71 0.07 6.75
CA VAL A 84 11.80 1.21 5.81
C VAL A 84 12.40 2.44 6.49
N LEU A 85 12.03 2.72 7.74
CA LEU A 85 12.56 3.87 8.49
C LEU A 85 14.04 3.71 8.88
N GLU A 86 14.55 2.50 8.98
CA GLU A 86 16.00 2.29 9.23
C GLU A 86 16.85 2.79 8.05
N HIS A 87 16.26 2.89 6.87
CA HIS A 87 16.88 3.41 5.65
C HIS A 87 16.54 4.89 5.36
N ALA A 88 15.89 5.59 6.30
CA ALA A 88 15.44 6.97 6.08
C ALA A 88 16.57 7.97 5.81
N GLU A 89 17.80 7.68 6.25
CA GLU A 89 18.99 8.47 5.93
C GLU A 89 19.49 8.24 4.48
N GLU A 90 19.13 7.10 3.88
CA GLU A 90 19.60 6.67 2.57
C GLU A 90 18.56 6.94 1.47
N ILE A 91 17.27 6.81 1.80
CA ILE A 91 16.16 6.99 0.87
C ILE A 91 14.93 7.55 1.60
N GLU A 92 14.37 8.62 1.06
CA GLU A 92 13.23 9.32 1.65
C GLU A 92 11.94 8.52 1.49
N LEU A 93 11.15 8.39 2.57
CA LEU A 93 9.77 7.88 2.52
C LEU A 93 8.80 9.06 2.38
N LYS A 94 8.04 9.09 1.30
CA LYS A 94 7.03 10.11 1.00
C LYS A 94 5.62 9.53 1.09
N CYS A 95 4.76 10.20 1.85
CA CYS A 95 3.34 9.89 1.91
C CYS A 95 2.57 10.63 0.82
N ILE A 96 1.91 9.89 -0.05
CA ILE A 96 0.94 10.45 -0.99
C ILE A 96 -0.39 10.58 -0.24
N LYS A 97 -0.92 11.80 -0.17
CA LYS A 97 -2.20 12.09 0.49
C LYS A 97 -3.35 11.69 -0.42
N GLU A 98 -4.12 10.70 0.02
CA GLU A 98 -5.34 10.24 -0.64
C GLU A 98 -6.46 10.01 0.38
N GLU A 99 -7.69 10.33 0.00
CA GLU A 99 -8.85 10.10 0.87
C GLU A 99 -9.37 8.66 0.77
N LEU A 100 -9.21 8.03 -0.39
CA LEU A 100 -9.60 6.64 -0.62
C LEU A 100 -8.56 5.67 -0.03
N PRO A 101 -8.98 4.50 0.44
CA PRO A 101 -8.05 3.43 0.80
C PRO A 101 -7.38 2.91 -0.48
N MET A 102 -6.06 2.88 -0.50
CA MET A 102 -5.29 2.57 -1.71
C MET A 102 -4.73 1.15 -1.73
N TRP A 103 -4.81 0.42 -0.61
CA TRP A 103 -4.34 -0.95 -0.49
C TRP A 103 -5.28 -1.78 0.39
N LEU A 104 -5.29 -3.08 0.15
CA LEU A 104 -6.10 -4.06 0.86
C LEU A 104 -5.23 -5.25 1.27
N GLU A 105 -5.05 -5.43 2.56
CA GLU A 105 -4.42 -6.59 3.18
C GLU A 105 -5.47 -7.68 3.42
N ILE A 106 -5.27 -8.86 2.83
CA ILE A 106 -6.14 -10.02 3.02
C ILE A 106 -5.64 -10.83 4.22
N VAL A 107 -6.51 -11.00 5.21
CA VAL A 107 -6.19 -11.75 6.43
C VAL A 107 -6.98 -13.07 6.44
N HIS A 108 -6.26 -14.19 6.46
CA HIS A 108 -6.84 -15.53 6.50
C HIS A 108 -6.02 -16.44 7.44
N ASP A 109 -6.57 -17.60 7.83
CA ASP A 109 -6.01 -18.50 8.84
C ASP A 109 -4.59 -18.98 8.54
N THR A 110 -4.19 -19.05 7.27
CA THR A 110 -2.86 -19.49 6.85
C THR A 110 -1.83 -18.36 6.83
N ASN A 111 -2.23 -17.12 7.04
CA ASN A 111 -1.32 -15.98 7.12
C ASN A 111 -0.55 -16.04 8.45
N TYR A 112 0.72 -16.35 8.39
CA TYR A 112 1.55 -16.55 9.58
C TYR A 112 1.72 -15.27 10.43
N ILE A 113 1.70 -14.11 9.80
CA ILE A 113 2.00 -12.83 10.44
C ILE A 113 0.79 -11.88 10.45
N ASN A 114 -0.06 -11.96 9.44
CA ASN A 114 -1.16 -11.02 9.27
C ASN A 114 -2.30 -11.31 10.26
N ARG A 115 -2.67 -10.31 10.99
CA ARG A 115 -3.82 -10.31 11.92
C ARG A 115 -4.59 -9.03 11.72
N ILE A 116 -5.89 -9.08 12.03
CA ILE A 116 -6.67 -7.84 12.09
C ILE A 116 -6.08 -6.96 13.19
N LYS A 117 -5.56 -5.80 12.79
CA LYS A 117 -4.90 -4.81 13.65
C LYS A 117 -5.86 -3.67 14.00
N SER A 118 -6.94 -3.55 13.21
CA SER A 118 -7.98 -2.55 13.41
C SER A 118 -8.87 -2.93 14.61
N GLU A 119 -9.43 -1.93 15.26
CA GLU A 119 -10.40 -2.12 16.36
C GLU A 119 -11.79 -2.43 15.81
N LYS A 120 -12.71 -2.89 16.67
CA LYS A 120 -14.10 -3.19 16.25
C LYS A 120 -14.83 -1.96 15.69
N GLU A 121 -14.41 -0.78 16.08
CA GLU A 121 -14.97 0.51 15.67
C GLU A 121 -14.60 0.84 14.20
N ASP A 122 -13.55 0.24 13.68
CA ASP A 122 -13.09 0.41 12.30
C ASP A 122 -13.80 -0.52 11.30
N TRP A 123 -14.75 -1.32 11.77
CA TRP A 123 -15.54 -2.22 10.92
C TRP A 123 -16.45 -1.45 9.98
N ILE A 124 -16.42 -1.82 8.72
CA ILE A 124 -17.24 -1.23 7.66
C ILE A 124 -18.54 -2.04 7.51
N PRO A 125 -19.72 -1.41 7.50
CA PRO A 125 -21.01 -2.07 7.26
C PRO A 125 -21.00 -2.87 5.94
N GLU A 126 -21.74 -3.99 5.89
CA GLU A 126 -21.71 -4.92 4.75
C GLU A 126 -22.06 -4.26 3.41
N GLU A 127 -23.01 -3.34 3.38
CA GLU A 127 -23.41 -2.64 2.16
C GLU A 127 -22.27 -1.80 1.58
N ASP A 128 -21.53 -1.11 2.45
CA ASP A 128 -20.37 -0.29 2.05
C ASP A 128 -19.17 -1.18 1.72
N SER A 129 -18.99 -2.29 2.45
CA SER A 129 -17.90 -3.24 2.23
C SER A 129 -17.91 -3.80 0.81
N LYS A 130 -19.07 -4.19 0.28
CA LYS A 130 -19.19 -4.70 -1.09
C LYS A 130 -18.75 -3.68 -2.13
N LYS A 131 -19.13 -2.43 -1.94
CA LYS A 131 -18.73 -1.35 -2.85
C LYS A 131 -17.22 -1.09 -2.80
N ILE A 132 -16.65 -1.04 -1.60
CA ILE A 132 -15.22 -0.82 -1.42
C ILE A 132 -14.41 -1.98 -2.02
N LEU A 133 -14.82 -3.24 -1.82
CA LEU A 133 -14.14 -4.40 -2.41
C LEU A 133 -14.11 -4.36 -3.94
N MET A 134 -15.15 -3.81 -4.58
CA MET A 134 -15.16 -3.60 -6.03
C MET A 134 -14.07 -2.62 -6.49
N ASP A 135 -13.73 -1.62 -5.68
CA ASP A 135 -12.64 -0.67 -5.97
C ASP A 135 -11.25 -1.34 -5.95
N PHE A 136 -11.17 -2.54 -5.39
CA PHE A 136 -9.99 -3.43 -5.43
C PHE A 136 -10.11 -4.55 -6.48
N GLY A 137 -11.13 -4.51 -7.33
CA GLY A 137 -11.38 -5.55 -8.34
C GLY A 137 -11.93 -6.86 -7.78
N ILE A 138 -12.36 -6.87 -6.52
CA ILE A 138 -12.95 -8.05 -5.87
C ILE A 138 -14.48 -7.99 -6.05
N THR A 139 -15.01 -9.01 -6.71
CA THR A 139 -16.47 -9.17 -6.85
C THR A 139 -16.96 -10.03 -5.68
N PRO A 140 -17.79 -9.49 -4.79
CA PRO A 140 -18.35 -10.22 -3.66
C PRO A 140 -19.34 -11.30 -4.08
#